data_ca1caa2ae0a7fe95e7bb8f14d05ccebf
#
_entry.id   ca1caa2ae0a7fe95e7bb8f14d05ccebf
#
_cell.length_a   1.000
_cell.length_b   1.000
_cell.length_c   1.000
_cell.angle_alpha   90.00
_cell.angle_beta   90.00
_cell.angle_gamma   90.00
#
_symmetry.space_group_name_H-M   'P 1'
#
loop_
_entity.id
_entity.type
_entity.pdbx_description
1 polymer ?
#
loop_
_entity_poly.entity_id
_entity_poly.type
_entity_poly.pdbx_seq_one_letter_code
_entity_poly.pdbx_strand_id
1 'polypeptide(L)'
;MCIRDRFWEWTRKGAPVICEIGMRDAEGGKVMVKERLKLGTPEGKEIIAREEFARGLSERLENIQHEMFVRAKARLENNIRTDIVTHEEFEKYFANANRFIKDGDKNAVTFVRGKWSGDPNSEELLKALKITIRCIPFDQSGSKGECLLTGAKDATVDVIYARSY
;
A
#
# COMPACT_ATOMS: atom_id res chain seq x y z
N MET A 1 -22.48 -26.16 -9.30
CA MET A 1 -21.80 -24.99 -8.67
C MET A 1 -22.83 -24.27 -7.81
N CYS A 2 -22.65 -24.22 -6.50
CA CYS A 2 -23.60 -23.57 -5.62
C CYS A 2 -23.43 -22.04 -5.64
N ILE A 3 -24.45 -21.31 -5.15
CA ILE A 3 -24.41 -19.83 -5.11
C ILE A 3 -23.20 -19.34 -4.30
N ARG A 4 -22.86 -20.05 -3.22
CA ARG A 4 -21.70 -19.73 -2.36
C ARG A 4 -20.38 -19.84 -3.13
N ASP A 5 -20.24 -20.86 -3.99
CA ASP A 5 -19.01 -21.06 -4.77
C ASP A 5 -18.79 -19.91 -5.76
N ARG A 6 -19.87 -19.47 -6.44
CA ARG A 6 -19.84 -18.33 -7.34
C ARG A 6 -19.50 -17.03 -6.62
N PHE A 7 -20.06 -16.80 -5.45
CA PHE A 7 -19.74 -15.64 -4.62
C PHE A 7 -18.25 -15.58 -4.30
N TRP A 8 -17.66 -16.67 -3.83
CA TRP A 8 -16.24 -16.73 -3.49
C TRP A 8 -15.34 -16.65 -4.72
N GLU A 9 -15.76 -17.19 -5.85
CA GLU A 9 -15.03 -17.05 -7.11
C GLU A 9 -14.88 -15.58 -7.51
N TRP A 10 -15.96 -14.83 -7.54
CA TRP A 10 -15.95 -13.42 -7.91
C TRP A 10 -15.26 -12.54 -6.87
N THR A 11 -15.37 -12.88 -5.60
CA THR A 11 -14.63 -12.22 -4.52
C THR A 11 -13.13 -12.37 -4.75
N ARG A 12 -12.64 -13.56 -5.07
CA ARG A 12 -11.21 -13.79 -5.37
C ARG A 12 -10.75 -13.09 -6.64
N LYS A 13 -11.59 -13.00 -7.65
CA LYS A 13 -11.33 -12.24 -8.89
C LYS A 13 -11.33 -10.73 -8.66
N GLY A 14 -11.76 -10.27 -7.49
CA GLY A 14 -11.71 -8.87 -7.11
C GLY A 14 -12.89 -8.04 -7.60
N ALA A 15 -14.04 -8.64 -7.85
CA ALA A 15 -15.25 -7.91 -8.21
C ALA A 15 -15.54 -6.81 -7.17
N PRO A 16 -15.67 -5.53 -7.56
CA PRO A 16 -15.89 -4.43 -6.62
C PRO A 16 -17.28 -4.50 -5.97
N VAL A 17 -18.26 -4.96 -6.74
CA VAL A 17 -19.66 -5.11 -6.31
C VAL A 17 -20.17 -6.46 -6.77
N ILE A 18 -20.84 -7.18 -5.90
CA ILE A 18 -21.54 -8.44 -6.20
C ILE A 18 -23.01 -8.24 -5.89
N CYS A 19 -23.86 -8.52 -6.88
CA CYS A 19 -25.31 -8.45 -6.76
C CYS A 19 -25.90 -9.87 -6.70
N GLU A 20 -26.80 -10.07 -5.76
CA GLU A 20 -27.60 -11.29 -5.66
C GLU A 20 -29.08 -10.93 -5.84
N ILE A 21 -29.76 -11.64 -6.70
CA ILE A 21 -31.21 -11.44 -6.97
C ILE A 21 -31.89 -12.79 -6.86
N GLY A 22 -32.70 -12.94 -5.81
CA GLY A 22 -33.63 -14.06 -5.64
C GLY A 22 -34.97 -13.79 -6.29
N MET A 23 -35.84 -14.81 -6.36
CA MET A 23 -37.19 -14.67 -6.92
C MET A 23 -37.98 -13.56 -6.22
N ARG A 24 -37.96 -13.53 -4.90
CA ARG A 24 -38.66 -12.49 -4.08
C ARG A 24 -38.11 -11.09 -4.33
N ASP A 25 -36.79 -10.98 -4.53
CA ASP A 25 -36.13 -9.71 -4.81
C ASP A 25 -36.52 -9.20 -6.22
N ALA A 26 -36.57 -10.11 -7.19
CA ALA A 26 -37.00 -9.80 -8.54
C ALA A 26 -38.44 -9.30 -8.59
N GLU A 27 -39.37 -9.99 -7.90
CA GLU A 27 -40.77 -9.59 -7.80
C GLU A 27 -40.94 -8.25 -7.07
N GLY A 28 -40.14 -8.02 -6.00
CA GLY A 28 -40.15 -6.79 -5.23
C GLY A 28 -39.35 -5.63 -5.83
N GLY A 29 -38.77 -5.79 -7.03
CA GLY A 29 -37.94 -4.77 -7.67
C GLY A 29 -36.67 -4.41 -6.88
N LYS A 30 -36.15 -5.34 -6.08
CA LYS A 30 -34.98 -5.14 -5.20
C LYS A 30 -33.77 -5.92 -5.65
N VAL A 31 -32.61 -5.57 -5.12
CA VAL A 31 -31.35 -6.28 -5.30
C VAL A 31 -30.57 -6.26 -3.99
N MET A 32 -29.99 -7.40 -3.63
CA MET A 32 -29.01 -7.45 -2.56
C MET A 32 -27.62 -7.17 -3.11
N VAL A 33 -26.95 -6.17 -2.55
CA VAL A 33 -25.64 -5.69 -2.98
C VAL A 33 -24.61 -5.98 -1.90
N LYS A 34 -23.44 -6.43 -2.31
CA LYS A 34 -22.25 -6.60 -1.47
C LYS A 34 -21.09 -5.86 -2.06
N GLU A 35 -20.48 -4.98 -1.30
CA GLU A 35 -19.29 -4.23 -1.70
C GLU A 35 -18.02 -4.91 -1.20
N ARG A 36 -16.99 -4.94 -2.04
CA ARG A 36 -15.70 -5.57 -1.74
C ARG A 36 -15.07 -5.08 -0.44
N LEU A 37 -15.10 -3.78 -0.20
CA LEU A 37 -14.43 -3.17 0.96
C LEU A 37 -15.15 -3.39 2.28
N LYS A 38 -16.42 -3.83 2.21
CA LYS A 38 -17.28 -4.09 3.36
C LYS A 38 -17.60 -5.57 3.55
N LEU A 39 -16.93 -6.46 2.80
CA LEU A 39 -17.13 -7.90 2.93
C LEU A 39 -16.76 -8.38 4.34
N GLY A 40 -17.67 -9.12 4.96
CA GLY A 40 -17.49 -9.64 6.32
C GLY A 40 -17.95 -8.72 7.43
N THR A 41 -18.38 -7.49 7.12
CA THR A 41 -19.00 -6.58 8.09
C THR A 41 -20.54 -6.65 8.01
N PRO A 42 -21.27 -6.25 9.07
CA PRO A 42 -22.73 -6.15 9.03
C PRO A 42 -23.23 -5.22 7.92
N GLU A 43 -22.52 -4.12 7.66
CA GLU A 43 -22.82 -3.13 6.64
C GLU A 43 -22.48 -3.62 5.22
N GLY A 44 -21.86 -4.79 5.12
CA GLY A 44 -21.43 -5.40 3.85
C GLY A 44 -22.57 -5.94 2.99
N LYS A 45 -23.81 -5.95 3.50
CA LYS A 45 -25.01 -6.35 2.77
C LYS A 45 -26.03 -5.24 2.80
N GLU A 46 -26.44 -4.81 1.63
CA GLU A 46 -27.46 -3.78 1.43
C GLU A 46 -28.56 -4.32 0.51
N ILE A 47 -29.81 -4.04 0.85
CA ILE A 47 -30.98 -4.36 -0.01
C ILE A 47 -31.58 -3.05 -0.44
N ILE A 48 -31.49 -2.76 -1.73
CA ILE A 48 -31.95 -1.49 -2.32
C ILE A 48 -32.85 -1.72 -3.52
N ALA A 49 -33.58 -0.70 -3.92
CA ALA A 49 -34.35 -0.74 -5.17
C ALA A 49 -33.42 -0.91 -6.36
N ARG A 50 -33.77 -1.79 -7.29
CA ARG A 50 -32.97 -2.06 -8.49
C ARG A 50 -32.69 -0.81 -9.32
N GLU A 51 -33.68 0.06 -9.44
CA GLU A 51 -33.54 1.31 -10.19
C GLU A 51 -32.60 2.31 -9.50
N GLU A 52 -32.65 2.40 -8.19
CA GLU A 52 -31.73 3.20 -7.38
C GLU A 52 -30.30 2.69 -7.49
N PHE A 53 -30.10 1.38 -7.38
CA PHE A 53 -28.83 0.75 -7.59
C PHE A 53 -28.25 1.07 -8.98
N ALA A 54 -29.08 0.91 -10.02
CA ALA A 54 -28.63 1.16 -11.39
C ALA A 54 -28.20 2.64 -11.61
N ARG A 55 -28.94 3.58 -11.02
CA ARG A 55 -28.60 5.01 -11.11
C ARG A 55 -27.33 5.38 -10.34
N GLY A 56 -27.14 4.79 -9.16
CA GLY A 56 -25.99 5.08 -8.29
C GLY A 56 -24.75 4.23 -8.55
N LEU A 57 -24.77 3.29 -9.51
CA LEU A 57 -23.68 2.33 -9.68
C LEU A 57 -22.35 2.96 -10.04
N SER A 58 -22.34 3.97 -10.93
CA SER A 58 -21.11 4.65 -11.35
C SER A 58 -20.43 5.33 -10.16
N GLU A 59 -21.18 6.13 -9.42
CA GLU A 59 -20.68 6.81 -8.22
C GLU A 59 -20.19 5.82 -7.17
N ARG A 60 -20.89 4.70 -6.97
CA ARG A 60 -20.49 3.62 -6.05
C ARG A 60 -19.15 3.01 -6.44
N LEU A 61 -18.91 2.76 -7.72
CA LEU A 61 -17.66 2.21 -8.24
C LEU A 61 -16.51 3.21 -8.08
N GLU A 62 -16.74 4.48 -8.35
CA GLU A 62 -15.76 5.55 -8.15
C GLU A 62 -15.37 5.69 -6.68
N ASN A 63 -16.34 5.64 -5.77
CA ASN A 63 -16.10 5.68 -4.33
C ASN A 63 -15.27 4.48 -3.84
N ILE A 64 -15.57 3.27 -4.31
CA ILE A 64 -14.79 2.06 -3.99
C ILE A 64 -13.35 2.22 -4.49
N GLN A 65 -13.15 2.67 -5.71
CA GLN A 65 -11.81 2.89 -6.27
C GLN A 65 -11.05 3.97 -5.50
N HIS A 66 -11.68 5.08 -5.19
CA HIS A 66 -11.09 6.15 -4.41
C HIS A 66 -10.68 5.66 -3.02
N GLU A 67 -11.53 4.94 -2.31
CA GLU A 67 -11.23 4.39 -0.99
C GLU A 67 -10.06 3.39 -1.04
N MET A 68 -10.01 2.53 -2.06
CA MET A 68 -8.86 1.63 -2.27
C MET A 68 -7.56 2.40 -2.48
N PHE A 69 -7.61 3.47 -3.27
CA PHE A 69 -6.45 4.33 -3.50
C PHE A 69 -6.00 5.02 -2.21
N VAL A 70 -6.91 5.62 -1.46
CA VAL A 70 -6.60 6.29 -0.18
C VAL A 70 -5.97 5.32 0.81
N ARG A 71 -6.52 4.12 0.95
CA ARG A 71 -5.96 3.08 1.83
C ARG A 71 -4.56 2.65 1.39
N ALA A 72 -4.34 2.45 0.09
CA ALA A 72 -3.04 2.05 -0.45
C ALA A 72 -2.00 3.17 -0.28
N LYS A 73 -2.39 4.41 -0.55
CA LYS A 73 -1.55 5.60 -0.36
C LYS A 73 -1.16 5.77 1.11
N ALA A 74 -2.12 5.75 2.02
CA ALA A 74 -1.86 5.86 3.45
C ALA A 74 -0.93 4.73 3.95
N ARG A 75 -1.12 3.50 3.47
CA ARG A 75 -0.22 2.39 3.79
C ARG A 75 1.20 2.65 3.30
N LEU A 76 1.37 3.17 2.09
CA LEU A 76 2.69 3.51 1.55
C LEU A 76 3.34 4.61 2.39
N GLU A 77 2.64 5.72 2.60
CA GLU A 77 3.16 6.90 3.32
C GLU A 77 3.53 6.55 4.77
N ASN A 78 2.71 5.78 5.48
CA ASN A 78 2.97 5.34 6.84
C ASN A 78 4.16 4.35 6.95
N ASN A 79 4.57 3.76 5.83
CA ASN A 79 5.72 2.85 5.78
C ASN A 79 7.00 3.50 5.23
N ILE A 80 7.01 4.82 4.98
CA ILE A 80 8.21 5.56 4.60
C ILE A 80 8.70 6.38 5.80
N ARG A 81 9.87 6.00 6.33
CA ARG A 81 10.55 6.73 7.40
C ARG A 81 11.29 7.92 6.81
N THR A 82 11.07 9.10 7.38
CA THR A 82 11.75 10.35 6.99
C THR A 82 12.52 10.97 8.14
N ASP A 83 12.45 10.35 9.32
CA ASP A 83 13.09 10.77 10.56
C ASP A 83 14.53 10.25 10.72
N ILE A 84 14.98 9.39 9.83
CA ILE A 84 16.35 8.88 9.75
C ILE A 84 17.14 9.83 8.86
N VAL A 85 17.99 10.67 9.46
CA VAL A 85 18.66 11.77 8.77
C VAL A 85 20.18 11.70 8.81
N THR A 86 20.75 10.78 9.57
CA THR A 86 22.19 10.55 9.67
C THR A 86 22.60 9.16 9.20
N HIS A 87 23.86 9.03 8.77
CA HIS A 87 24.45 7.76 8.38
C HIS A 87 24.39 6.73 9.54
N GLU A 88 24.74 7.15 10.75
CA GLU A 88 24.74 6.27 11.92
C GLU A 88 23.35 5.71 12.25
N GLU A 89 22.32 6.55 12.22
CA GLU A 89 20.93 6.13 12.43
C GLU A 89 20.48 5.14 11.36
N PHE A 90 20.88 5.37 10.11
CA PHE A 90 20.56 4.52 8.97
C PHE A 90 21.19 3.13 9.09
N GLU A 91 22.48 3.04 9.39
CA GLU A 91 23.15 1.76 9.64
C GLU A 91 22.51 1.01 10.80
N LYS A 92 22.29 1.68 11.92
CA LYS A 92 21.64 1.11 13.10
C LYS A 92 20.23 0.59 12.79
N TYR A 93 19.47 1.34 12.01
CA TYR A 93 18.12 0.94 11.62
C TYR A 93 18.14 -0.36 10.81
N PHE A 94 18.95 -0.45 9.76
CA PHE A 94 18.98 -1.63 8.90
C PHE A 94 19.71 -2.82 9.55
N ALA A 95 20.67 -2.61 10.41
CA ALA A 95 21.28 -3.68 11.21
C ALA A 95 20.25 -4.35 12.14
N ASN A 96 19.40 -3.55 12.78
CA ASN A 96 18.33 -4.04 13.65
C ASN A 96 17.19 -4.70 12.86
N ALA A 97 16.87 -4.21 11.66
CA ALA A 97 15.84 -4.77 10.79
C ALA A 97 16.07 -6.27 10.49
N ASN A 98 17.32 -6.71 10.49
CA ASN A 98 17.66 -8.14 10.38
C ASN A 98 17.16 -9.01 11.55
N ARG A 99 17.00 -8.44 12.73
CA ARG A 99 16.45 -9.11 13.91
C ARG A 99 14.95 -9.29 13.80
N PHE A 100 14.24 -8.23 13.47
CA PHE A 100 12.78 -8.23 13.42
C PHE A 100 12.21 -9.20 12.38
N ILE A 101 12.90 -9.39 11.24
CA ILE A 101 12.45 -10.36 10.23
C ILE A 101 12.56 -11.81 10.74
N LYS A 102 13.58 -12.12 11.53
CA LYS A 102 13.73 -13.45 12.16
C LYS A 102 12.61 -13.72 13.16
N ASP A 103 12.11 -12.68 13.82
CA ASP A 103 11.03 -12.76 14.81
C ASP A 103 9.61 -12.74 14.16
N GLY A 104 9.54 -12.72 12.83
CA GLY A 104 8.28 -12.83 12.08
C GLY A 104 7.44 -11.56 12.00
N ASP A 105 7.96 -10.42 12.45
CA ASP A 105 7.29 -9.12 12.31
C ASP A 105 7.39 -8.60 10.87
N LYS A 106 6.33 -8.83 10.11
CA LYS A 106 6.23 -8.40 8.70
C LYS A 106 6.18 -6.87 8.51
N ASN A 107 5.96 -6.11 9.57
CA ASN A 107 5.90 -4.65 9.55
C ASN A 107 7.22 -3.99 9.92
N ALA A 108 8.22 -4.76 10.31
CA ALA A 108 9.49 -4.27 10.83
C ALA A 108 10.43 -3.66 9.80
N VAL A 109 10.17 -3.84 8.50
CA VAL A 109 11.03 -3.30 7.45
C VAL A 109 10.25 -2.31 6.61
N THR A 110 10.44 -1.05 6.92
CA THR A 110 9.86 0.07 6.20
C THR A 110 10.86 0.64 5.20
N PHE A 111 10.36 1.46 4.30
CA PHE A 111 11.20 2.27 3.43
C PHE A 111 11.83 3.42 4.22
N VAL A 112 13.00 3.85 3.80
CA VAL A 112 13.64 5.07 4.33
C VAL A 112 13.82 6.04 3.18
N ARG A 113 13.28 7.25 3.31
CA ARG A 113 13.56 8.36 2.41
C ARG A 113 14.66 9.21 3.00
N GLY A 114 15.74 9.41 2.26
CA GLY A 114 16.86 10.21 2.72
C GLY A 114 17.82 10.60 1.62
N LYS A 115 18.88 11.31 2.00
CA LYS A 115 19.83 11.89 1.06
C LYS A 115 20.84 10.88 0.53
N TRP A 116 21.20 11.07 -0.74
CA TRP A 116 22.24 10.34 -1.45
C TRP A 116 23.17 11.28 -2.21
N SER A 117 24.47 11.02 -2.12
CA SER A 117 25.50 11.84 -2.76
C SER A 117 25.71 11.56 -4.26
N GLY A 118 25.10 10.47 -4.78
CA GLY A 118 25.36 10.04 -6.15
C GLY A 118 26.69 9.32 -6.35
N ASP A 119 27.40 8.97 -5.28
CA ASP A 119 28.71 8.31 -5.36
C ASP A 119 28.56 6.87 -5.92
N PRO A 120 29.26 6.52 -7.02
CA PRO A 120 29.25 5.17 -7.58
C PRO A 120 29.71 4.07 -6.59
N ASN A 121 30.63 4.40 -5.66
CA ASN A 121 31.12 3.47 -4.65
C ASN A 121 30.02 3.09 -3.60
N SER A 122 28.91 3.80 -3.60
CA SER A 122 27.75 3.47 -2.76
C SER A 122 27.18 2.07 -2.98
N GLU A 123 27.41 1.46 -4.15
CA GLU A 123 26.90 0.11 -4.44
C GLU A 123 27.50 -0.97 -3.53
N GLU A 124 28.78 -0.85 -3.16
CA GLU A 124 29.40 -1.81 -2.26
C GLU A 124 28.82 -1.73 -0.85
N LEU A 125 28.58 -0.51 -0.37
CA LEU A 125 27.93 -0.27 0.92
C LEU A 125 26.48 -0.77 0.93
N LEU A 126 25.74 -0.54 -0.15
CA LEU A 126 24.39 -1.07 -0.31
C LEU A 126 24.36 -2.60 -0.24
N LYS A 127 25.28 -3.28 -0.91
CA LYS A 127 25.41 -4.73 -0.89
C LYS A 127 25.77 -5.25 0.50
N ALA A 128 26.69 -4.60 1.20
CA ALA A 128 27.10 -4.98 2.55
C ALA A 128 25.94 -4.90 3.55
N LEU A 129 25.11 -3.86 3.46
CA LEU A 129 23.92 -3.66 4.29
C LEU A 129 22.69 -4.43 3.81
N LYS A 130 22.76 -5.10 2.65
CA LYS A 130 21.61 -5.75 1.98
C LYS A 130 20.47 -4.81 1.71
N ILE A 131 20.78 -3.63 1.22
CA ILE A 131 19.85 -2.53 0.91
C ILE A 131 19.92 -2.22 -0.58
N THR A 132 18.86 -1.65 -1.11
CA THR A 132 18.82 -1.11 -2.47
C THR A 132 18.15 0.25 -2.48
N ILE A 133 18.58 1.12 -3.38
CA ILE A 133 17.82 2.32 -3.76
C ILE A 133 16.67 1.84 -4.67
N ARG A 134 15.44 2.14 -4.27
CA ARG A 134 14.24 1.71 -5.01
C ARG A 134 13.87 2.71 -6.11
N CYS A 135 13.94 3.98 -5.79
CA CYS A 135 13.68 5.05 -6.75
C CYS A 135 14.23 6.38 -6.25
N ILE A 136 14.32 7.32 -7.17
CA ILE A 136 14.48 8.74 -6.93
C ILE A 136 13.09 9.35 -7.07
N PRO A 137 12.45 9.82 -5.99
CA PRO A 137 11.13 10.46 -6.07
C PRO A 137 11.15 11.68 -6.98
N PHE A 138 10.05 11.96 -7.67
CA PHE A 138 9.93 13.18 -8.48
C PHE A 138 9.89 14.45 -7.62
N ASP A 139 9.30 14.35 -6.42
CA ASP A 139 9.21 15.42 -5.44
C ASP A 139 10.50 15.48 -4.60
N GLN A 140 11.50 16.18 -5.10
CA GLN A 140 12.76 16.43 -4.39
C GLN A 140 12.61 17.59 -3.42
N SER A 141 13.21 17.46 -2.22
CA SER A 141 13.15 18.52 -1.19
C SER A 141 13.95 19.78 -1.58
N GLY A 142 14.91 19.64 -2.49
CA GLY A 142 15.82 20.72 -2.88
C GLY A 142 16.84 21.13 -1.79
N SER A 143 16.76 20.52 -0.61
CA SER A 143 17.68 20.79 0.50
C SER A 143 18.95 19.95 0.41
N LYS A 144 20.03 20.44 1.04
CA LYS A 144 21.22 19.64 1.31
C LYS A 144 21.07 18.87 2.63
N GLY A 145 21.73 17.74 2.71
CA GLY A 145 21.73 16.93 3.93
C GLY A 145 22.86 15.91 3.94
N GLU A 146 22.90 15.12 4.97
CA GLU A 146 23.87 14.02 5.11
C GLU A 146 23.47 12.85 4.22
N CYS A 147 24.40 12.37 3.39
CA CYS A 147 24.23 11.12 2.63
C CYS A 147 24.10 9.95 3.61
N LEU A 148 23.00 9.24 3.56
CA LEU A 148 22.74 8.14 4.49
C LEU A 148 23.69 6.94 4.29
N LEU A 149 24.39 6.86 3.14
CA LEU A 149 25.34 5.77 2.87
C LEU A 149 26.78 6.13 3.21
N THR A 150 27.20 7.37 2.97
CA THR A 150 28.60 7.78 3.09
C THR A 150 28.89 8.80 4.17
N GLY A 151 27.86 9.38 4.77
CA GLY A 151 28.00 10.47 5.76
C GLY A 151 28.40 11.84 5.17
N ALA A 152 28.50 11.97 3.84
CA ALA A 152 28.81 13.24 3.19
C ALA A 152 27.72 14.28 3.46
N LYS A 153 28.11 15.52 3.84
CA LYS A 153 27.17 16.55 4.35
C LYS A 153 26.48 17.39 3.27
N ASP A 154 26.81 17.21 2.02
CA ASP A 154 26.37 18.04 0.89
C ASP A 154 25.48 17.30 -0.11
N ALA A 155 24.96 16.13 0.27
CA ALA A 155 24.07 15.35 -0.56
C ALA A 155 22.75 16.09 -0.83
N THR A 156 22.30 16.10 -2.08
CA THR A 156 21.13 16.86 -2.52
C THR A 156 19.99 15.98 -3.03
N VAL A 157 20.28 14.75 -3.45
CA VAL A 157 19.30 13.86 -4.07
C VAL A 157 18.53 13.09 -3.00
N ASP A 158 17.21 13.23 -2.96
CA ASP A 158 16.35 12.38 -2.15
C ASP A 158 16.13 11.03 -2.85
N VAL A 159 16.35 9.94 -2.16
CA VAL A 159 16.09 8.58 -2.65
C VAL A 159 15.30 7.78 -1.64
N ILE A 160 14.65 6.70 -2.11
CA ILE A 160 13.99 5.74 -1.24
C ILE A 160 14.84 4.48 -1.17
N TYR A 161 15.29 4.19 0.05
CA TYR A 161 16.01 2.98 0.39
C TYR A 161 15.07 1.90 0.88
N ALA A 162 15.36 0.67 0.56
CA ALA A 162 14.71 -0.48 1.14
C ALA A 162 15.65 -1.68 1.16
N ARG A 163 15.31 -2.65 1.99
CA ARG A 163 16.03 -3.91 2.04
C ARG A 163 15.92 -4.66 0.71
N SER A 164 17.00 -5.30 0.26
CA SER A 164 16.97 -6.26 -0.84
C SER A 164 16.37 -7.60 -0.35
N TYR A 165 15.67 -8.29 -1.24
CA TYR A 165 15.15 -9.63 -1.00
C TYR A 165 16.25 -10.67 -1.07
#